data_70a8d53f9269925b66b5a0363bc18572
#
_entry.id   70a8d53f9269925b66b5a0363bc18572
#
_cell.length_a   1.000
_cell.length_b   1.000
_cell.length_c   1.000
_cell.angle_alpha   90.00
_cell.angle_beta   90.00
_cell.angle_gamma   90.00
#
_symmetry.space_group_name_H-M   'P 1'
#
loop_
_entity.id
_entity.type
_entity.pdbx_description
1 polymer ?
#
loop_
_entity_poly.entity_id
_entity_poly.type
_entity_poly.pdbx_seq_one_letter_code
_entity_poly.pdbx_strand_id
1 'polypeptide(L)'
;SNQDEYDINLILAPGIINSVHTAVASKIIDVCEDREDCFAIIDPVIYGKNVGDATEQAETRDSNFAAMYWPWIKVPDSQIGTQRWVPPSVAVSGIYAFNDKVAHEWFAPAGLNRGTIDTAIQAERKLTNSDRDTLYDSSVNPIATFPGQGVTIFGQKTLQKKSSALDRVNVRRL
;
A
#
# COMPACT_ATOMS: atom_id res chain seq x y z
N SER A 1 -5.97 -18.83 12.25
CA SER A 1 -4.77 -19.69 12.21
C SER A 1 -3.93 -19.43 13.44
N ASN A 2 -3.20 -20.45 13.90
CA ASN A 2 -2.37 -20.34 15.10
C ASN A 2 -1.12 -19.51 14.79
N GLN A 3 -0.85 -18.47 15.58
CA GLN A 3 0.33 -17.62 15.45
C GLN A 3 1.64 -18.42 15.63
N ASP A 4 1.62 -19.36 16.57
CA ASP A 4 2.80 -20.19 16.90
C ASP A 4 3.16 -21.19 15.80
N GLU A 5 2.23 -21.52 14.90
CA GLU A 5 2.42 -22.48 13.83
C GLU A 5 2.86 -21.85 12.51
N TYR A 6 2.41 -20.61 12.24
CA TYR A 6 2.67 -19.91 10.99
C TYR A 6 3.18 -18.49 11.26
N ASP A 7 4.43 -18.24 10.95
CA ASP A 7 5.06 -16.93 10.98
C ASP A 7 4.67 -16.14 9.72
N ILE A 8 3.66 -15.27 9.85
CA ILE A 8 3.12 -14.45 8.77
C ILE A 8 3.14 -12.99 9.22
N ASN A 9 3.89 -12.15 8.54
CA ASN A 9 4.00 -10.72 8.87
C ASN A 9 3.30 -9.79 7.86
N LEU A 10 2.99 -10.27 6.65
CA LEU A 10 2.27 -9.50 5.62
C LEU A 10 1.18 -10.34 4.97
N ILE A 11 0.01 -9.76 4.78
CA ILE A 11 -1.10 -10.35 4.02
C ILE A 11 -1.40 -9.46 2.81
N LEU A 12 -1.37 -10.06 1.64
CA LEU A 12 -1.63 -9.42 0.36
C LEU A 12 -2.67 -10.22 -0.41
N ALA A 13 -3.57 -9.53 -1.08
CA ALA A 13 -4.54 -10.17 -1.97
C ALA A 13 -4.64 -9.35 -3.28
N PRO A 14 -3.62 -9.39 -4.14
CA PRO A 14 -3.65 -8.68 -5.41
C PRO A 14 -4.85 -9.11 -6.26
N GLY A 15 -5.62 -8.11 -6.75
CA GLY A 15 -6.87 -8.37 -7.46
C GLY A 15 -8.13 -8.38 -6.58
N ILE A 16 -7.97 -8.41 -5.26
CA ILE A 16 -9.06 -8.16 -4.31
C ILE A 16 -9.08 -6.67 -4.02
N ILE A 17 -10.09 -5.98 -4.55
CA ILE A 17 -10.21 -4.53 -4.52
C ILE A 17 -11.29 -4.15 -3.50
N ASN A 18 -11.01 -3.20 -2.62
CA ASN A 18 -11.93 -2.81 -1.54
C ASN A 18 -13.30 -2.36 -2.07
N SER A 19 -13.33 -1.57 -3.14
CA SER A 19 -14.57 -1.07 -3.75
C SER A 19 -15.46 -2.15 -4.39
N VAL A 20 -14.89 -3.31 -4.70
CA VAL A 20 -15.59 -4.42 -5.39
C VAL A 20 -15.79 -5.62 -4.46
N HIS A 21 -14.78 -5.94 -3.67
CA HIS A 21 -14.74 -7.12 -2.81
C HIS A 21 -14.71 -6.75 -1.32
N THR A 22 -15.60 -5.84 -0.93
CA THR A 22 -15.64 -5.23 0.42
C THR A 22 -15.62 -6.28 1.55
N ALA A 23 -16.39 -7.36 1.41
CA ALA A 23 -16.46 -8.42 2.43
C ALA A 23 -15.14 -9.18 2.58
N VAL A 24 -14.44 -9.44 1.47
CA VAL A 24 -13.14 -10.13 1.50
C VAL A 24 -12.08 -9.20 2.11
N ALA A 25 -12.06 -7.94 1.71
CA ALA A 25 -11.17 -6.94 2.28
C ALA A 25 -11.38 -6.77 3.80
N SER A 26 -12.65 -6.76 4.27
CA SER A 26 -12.96 -6.76 5.71
C SER A 26 -12.36 -7.98 6.38
N LYS A 27 -12.57 -9.17 5.82
CA LYS A 27 -12.07 -10.41 6.44
C LYS A 27 -10.54 -10.48 6.52
N ILE A 28 -9.84 -9.90 5.54
CA ILE A 28 -8.38 -9.80 5.58
C ILE A 28 -7.93 -8.92 6.75
N ILE A 29 -8.58 -7.77 6.93
CA ILE A 29 -8.30 -6.85 8.04
C ILE A 29 -8.62 -7.51 9.38
N ASP A 30 -9.79 -8.14 9.53
CA ASP A 30 -10.20 -8.86 10.75
C ASP A 30 -9.16 -9.93 11.13
N VAL A 31 -8.63 -10.68 10.16
CA VAL A 31 -7.59 -11.68 10.43
C VAL A 31 -6.30 -11.03 10.95
N CYS A 32 -5.91 -9.88 10.42
CA CYS A 32 -4.74 -9.16 10.92
C CYS A 32 -4.98 -8.62 12.34
N GLU A 33 -6.18 -8.11 12.62
CA GLU A 33 -6.56 -7.62 13.96
C GLU A 33 -6.63 -8.74 14.98
N ASP A 34 -7.21 -9.89 14.61
CA ASP A 34 -7.30 -11.07 15.49
C ASP A 34 -5.93 -11.70 15.78
N ARG A 35 -5.01 -11.64 14.81
CA ARG A 35 -3.66 -12.21 14.95
C ARG A 35 -2.69 -11.26 15.66
N GLU A 36 -2.80 -9.97 15.42
CA GLU A 36 -1.92 -8.91 15.92
C GLU A 36 -0.44 -8.98 15.46
N ASP A 37 -0.05 -10.03 14.72
CA ASP A 37 1.31 -10.28 14.24
C ASP A 37 1.50 -10.01 12.73
N CYS A 38 0.45 -9.63 12.02
CA CYS A 38 0.51 -9.39 10.58
C CYS A 38 -0.12 -8.06 10.19
N PHE A 39 0.25 -7.60 8.99
CA PHE A 39 -0.18 -6.32 8.42
C PHE A 39 -0.74 -6.53 7.02
N ALA A 40 -1.89 -5.93 6.71
CA ALA A 40 -2.55 -6.05 5.42
C ALA A 40 -2.23 -4.86 4.49
N ILE A 41 -2.04 -5.14 3.21
CA ILE A 41 -2.01 -4.12 2.16
C ILE A 41 -3.21 -4.34 1.27
N ILE A 42 -4.11 -3.34 1.22
CA ILE A 42 -5.40 -3.41 0.53
C ILE A 42 -5.40 -2.43 -0.64
N ASP A 43 -5.83 -2.89 -1.80
CA ASP A 43 -6.02 -2.03 -2.96
C ASP A 43 -7.39 -1.33 -2.88
N PRO A 44 -7.45 0.03 -2.91
CA PRO A 44 -8.71 0.74 -2.69
C PRO A 44 -9.68 0.61 -3.86
N VAL A 45 -9.22 0.83 -5.09
CA VAL A 45 -10.07 0.94 -6.28
C VAL A 45 -9.47 0.23 -7.49
N ILE A 46 -10.31 -0.07 -8.47
CA ILE A 46 -9.89 -0.62 -9.76
C ILE A 46 -9.11 0.41 -10.59
N TYR A 47 -8.41 -0.08 -11.61
CA TYR A 47 -7.75 0.77 -12.61
C TYR A 47 -8.74 1.77 -13.26
N GLY A 48 -8.29 2.98 -13.53
CA GLY A 48 -9.08 4.01 -14.18
C GLY A 48 -9.84 4.94 -13.24
N LYS A 49 -9.75 4.73 -11.93
CA LYS A 49 -10.42 5.56 -10.92
C LYS A 49 -9.64 6.84 -10.59
N ASN A 50 -10.28 7.78 -9.90
CA ASN A 50 -9.69 9.07 -9.54
C ASN A 50 -9.31 9.15 -8.04
N VAL A 51 -8.73 10.29 -7.63
CA VAL A 51 -8.30 10.55 -6.24
C VAL A 51 -9.49 10.44 -5.28
N GLY A 52 -10.64 11.01 -5.63
CA GLY A 52 -11.84 10.98 -4.80
C GLY A 52 -12.36 9.56 -4.57
N ASP A 53 -12.37 8.73 -5.62
CA ASP A 53 -12.76 7.31 -5.48
C ASP A 53 -11.84 6.57 -4.50
N ALA A 54 -10.55 6.84 -4.54
CA ALA A 54 -9.58 6.18 -3.65
C ALA A 54 -9.72 6.64 -2.20
N THR A 55 -9.90 7.94 -1.96
CA THR A 55 -10.09 8.50 -0.63
C THR A 55 -11.40 8.04 0.01
N GLU A 56 -12.48 7.99 -0.76
CA GLU A 56 -13.77 7.44 -0.30
C GLU A 56 -13.62 6.01 0.22
N GLN A 57 -12.85 5.16 -0.46
CA GLN A 57 -12.64 3.79 -0.01
C GLN A 57 -11.83 3.71 1.28
N ALA A 58 -10.83 4.55 1.46
CA ALA A 58 -10.06 4.60 2.71
C ALA A 58 -10.92 5.09 3.88
N GLU A 59 -11.84 6.01 3.64
CA GLU A 59 -12.76 6.52 4.66
C GLU A 59 -13.75 5.46 5.17
N THR A 60 -13.99 4.39 4.41
CA THR A 60 -14.83 3.26 4.87
C THR A 60 -14.14 2.37 5.89
N ARG A 61 -12.84 2.55 6.11
CA ARG A 61 -12.02 1.69 6.99
C ARG A 61 -11.43 2.49 8.14
N ASP A 62 -11.25 1.83 9.26
CA ASP A 62 -10.55 2.35 10.43
C ASP A 62 -9.78 1.21 11.10
N SER A 63 -8.52 1.03 10.74
CA SER A 63 -7.66 -0.02 11.30
C SER A 63 -6.19 0.38 11.21
N ASN A 64 -5.42 0.10 12.25
CA ASN A 64 -3.97 0.26 12.21
C ASN A 64 -3.24 -0.98 11.69
N PHE A 65 -3.95 -2.05 11.36
CA PHE A 65 -3.39 -3.29 10.80
C PHE A 65 -3.45 -3.35 9.28
N ALA A 66 -3.85 -2.27 8.62
CA ALA A 66 -3.93 -2.19 7.17
C ALA A 66 -3.47 -0.84 6.63
N ALA A 67 -3.01 -0.84 5.39
CA ALA A 67 -2.70 0.37 4.62
C ALA A 67 -3.23 0.26 3.20
N MET A 68 -3.55 1.41 2.61
CA MET A 68 -3.93 1.54 1.21
C MET A 68 -2.94 2.41 0.45
N TYR A 69 -2.75 2.09 -0.83
CA TYR A 69 -1.85 2.78 -1.75
C TYR A 69 -2.57 3.08 -3.06
N TRP A 70 -2.24 4.17 -3.70
CA TRP A 70 -2.80 4.57 -4.99
C TRP A 70 -1.80 5.47 -5.74
N PRO A 71 -1.74 5.49 -7.07
CA PRO A 71 -2.53 4.76 -8.06
C PRO A 71 -1.92 3.40 -8.44
N TRP A 72 -2.52 2.76 -9.45
CA TRP A 72 -1.96 1.58 -10.11
C TRP A 72 -0.64 1.92 -10.78
N ILE A 73 0.20 0.91 -11.00
CA ILE A 73 1.52 1.05 -11.61
C ILE A 73 1.66 0.16 -12.83
N LYS A 74 2.49 0.58 -13.76
CA LYS A 74 2.84 -0.17 -14.95
C LYS A 74 4.17 -0.87 -14.74
N VAL A 75 4.20 -2.18 -14.95
CA VAL A 75 5.39 -3.00 -14.83
C VAL A 75 5.66 -3.79 -16.12
N PRO A 76 6.92 -4.13 -16.43
CA PRO A 76 7.22 -5.03 -17.53
C PRO A 76 6.81 -6.46 -17.18
N ASP A 77 6.21 -7.15 -18.15
CA ASP A 77 5.93 -8.58 -18.08
C ASP A 77 6.92 -9.31 -19.00
N SER A 78 7.93 -9.92 -18.39
CA SER A 78 9.00 -10.60 -19.12
C SER A 78 8.55 -11.90 -19.80
N GLN A 79 7.43 -12.49 -19.37
CA GLN A 79 6.94 -13.75 -19.94
C GLN A 79 6.27 -13.55 -21.29
N ILE A 80 5.55 -12.44 -21.44
CA ILE A 80 4.81 -12.13 -22.67
C ILE A 80 5.41 -10.95 -23.46
N GLY A 81 6.50 -10.36 -22.96
CA GLY A 81 7.22 -9.27 -23.64
C GLY A 81 6.43 -7.96 -23.73
N THR A 82 5.42 -7.77 -22.87
CA THR A 82 4.58 -6.58 -22.86
C THR A 82 4.65 -5.86 -21.50
N GLN A 83 3.89 -4.78 -21.37
CA GLN A 83 3.74 -4.05 -20.12
C GLN A 83 2.34 -4.26 -19.57
N ARG A 84 2.22 -4.41 -18.26
CA ARG A 84 0.93 -4.58 -17.57
C ARG A 84 0.71 -3.52 -16.50
N TRP A 85 -0.55 -3.14 -16.33
CA TRP A 85 -1.00 -2.44 -15.15
C TRP A 85 -1.28 -3.43 -14.04
N VAL A 86 -0.70 -3.17 -12.87
CA VAL A 86 -0.88 -3.99 -11.67
C VAL A 86 -1.34 -3.14 -10.50
N PRO A 87 -2.10 -3.71 -9.56
CA PRO A 87 -2.49 -2.99 -8.36
C PRO A 87 -1.27 -2.68 -7.48
N PRO A 88 -1.33 -1.59 -6.68
CA PRO A 88 -0.21 -1.15 -5.86
C PRO A 88 0.32 -2.21 -4.90
N SER A 89 -0.55 -3.06 -4.34
CA SER A 89 -0.18 -4.11 -3.39
C SER A 89 0.92 -5.03 -3.89
N VAL A 90 0.98 -5.29 -5.20
CA VAL A 90 2.00 -6.14 -5.84
C VAL A 90 3.40 -5.59 -5.64
N ALA A 91 3.58 -4.29 -5.83
CA ALA A 91 4.90 -3.65 -5.74
C ALA A 91 5.25 -3.20 -4.33
N VAL A 92 4.27 -2.76 -3.57
CA VAL A 92 4.45 -2.29 -2.18
C VAL A 92 5.01 -3.39 -1.29
N SER A 93 4.58 -4.63 -1.49
CA SER A 93 5.13 -5.79 -0.77
C SER A 93 6.63 -5.97 -0.99
N GLY A 94 7.10 -5.78 -2.22
CA GLY A 94 8.51 -5.81 -2.55
C GLY A 94 9.32 -4.72 -1.84
N ILE A 95 8.73 -3.53 -1.71
CA ILE A 95 9.35 -2.41 -0.98
C ILE A 95 9.46 -2.72 0.53
N TYR A 96 8.43 -3.32 1.12
CA TYR A 96 8.49 -3.73 2.53
C TYR A 96 9.58 -4.78 2.75
N ALA A 97 9.62 -5.82 1.92
CA ALA A 97 10.63 -6.87 2.00
C ALA A 97 12.05 -6.32 1.78
N PHE A 98 12.23 -5.40 0.83
CA PHE A 98 13.50 -4.72 0.60
C PHE A 98 13.92 -3.88 1.81
N ASN A 99 13.01 -3.09 2.36
CA ASN A 99 13.26 -2.25 3.52
C ASN A 99 13.66 -3.08 4.75
N ASP A 100 12.97 -4.19 5.00
CA ASP A 100 13.26 -5.12 6.10
C ASP A 100 14.65 -5.76 5.94
N LYS A 101 15.06 -6.06 4.70
CA LYS A 101 16.37 -6.64 4.39
C LYS A 101 17.53 -5.66 4.54
N VAL A 102 17.37 -4.41 4.06
CA VAL A 102 18.50 -3.44 3.98
C VAL A 102 18.56 -2.49 5.17
N ALA A 103 17.49 -2.38 5.92
CA ALA A 103 17.41 -1.55 7.10
C ALA A 103 16.85 -2.36 8.27
N HIS A 104 15.61 -2.09 8.66
CA HIS A 104 14.85 -2.85 9.67
C HIS A 104 13.37 -2.51 9.51
N GLU A 105 12.49 -3.30 10.10
CA GLU A 105 11.03 -3.12 10.04
C GLU A 105 10.56 -1.76 10.57
N TRP A 106 11.30 -1.18 11.52
CA TRP A 106 11.00 0.14 12.09
C TRP A 106 11.42 1.34 11.21
N PHE A 107 12.08 1.11 10.07
CA PHE A 107 12.29 2.17 9.09
C PHE A 107 11.06 2.34 8.21
N ALA A 108 10.77 3.59 7.81
CA ALA A 108 9.68 3.91 6.92
C ALA A 108 9.88 3.30 5.52
N PRO A 109 8.97 2.44 5.04
CA PRO A 109 9.04 1.89 3.68
C PRO A 109 8.48 2.90 2.65
N ALA A 110 9.01 4.12 2.67
CA ALA A 110 8.57 5.23 1.84
C ALA A 110 9.69 6.25 1.63
N GLY A 111 9.48 7.18 0.71
CA GLY A 111 10.41 8.26 0.37
C GLY A 111 11.44 7.86 -0.68
N LEU A 112 12.23 8.85 -1.11
CA LEU A 112 13.11 8.73 -2.28
C LEU A 112 14.21 7.67 -2.15
N ASN A 113 14.62 7.34 -0.93
CA ASN A 113 15.71 6.39 -0.70
C ASN A 113 15.24 4.95 -0.49
N ARG A 114 14.00 4.72 -0.05
CA ARG A 114 13.50 3.40 0.33
C ARG A 114 12.17 3.02 -0.30
N GLY A 115 11.43 3.99 -0.82
CA GLY A 115 10.13 3.80 -1.44
C GLY A 115 10.14 3.73 -2.96
N THR A 116 11.31 3.76 -3.61
CA THR A 116 11.40 3.70 -5.07
C THR A 116 11.12 2.29 -5.56
N ILE A 117 10.20 2.17 -6.52
CA ILE A 117 9.78 0.92 -7.13
C ILE A 117 10.57 0.73 -8.43
N ASP A 118 11.72 0.07 -8.36
CA ASP A 118 12.65 -0.08 -9.49
C ASP A 118 12.04 -0.81 -10.69
N THR A 119 11.07 -1.68 -10.45
CA THR A 119 10.37 -2.42 -11.50
C THR A 119 9.25 -1.63 -12.16
N ALA A 120 8.85 -0.49 -11.60
CA ALA A 120 7.76 0.32 -12.15
C ALA A 120 8.25 1.23 -13.27
N ILE A 121 7.55 1.18 -14.41
CA ILE A 121 7.81 2.05 -15.56
C ILE A 121 7.16 3.41 -15.35
N GLN A 122 5.91 3.41 -14.91
CA GLN A 122 5.15 4.62 -14.60
C GLN A 122 3.97 4.34 -13.66
N ALA A 123 3.51 5.39 -12.97
CA ALA A 123 2.23 5.37 -12.27
C ALA A 123 1.08 5.66 -13.24
N GLU A 124 -0.11 5.16 -12.94
CA GLU A 124 -1.33 5.38 -13.73
C GLU A 124 -1.64 6.87 -13.90
N ARG A 125 -1.39 7.66 -12.88
CA ARG A 125 -1.60 9.11 -12.89
C ARG A 125 -0.39 9.86 -12.36
N LYS A 126 -0.13 11.01 -12.96
CA LYS A 126 0.86 11.96 -12.45
C LYS A 126 0.18 12.82 -11.39
N LEU A 127 0.55 12.61 -10.15
CA LEU A 127 -0.03 13.34 -9.01
C LEU A 127 0.58 14.72 -8.86
N THR A 128 -0.27 15.71 -8.64
CA THR A 128 0.14 17.04 -8.18
C THR A 128 0.44 17.03 -6.69
N ASN A 129 1.02 18.10 -6.15
CA ASN A 129 1.21 18.23 -4.71
C ASN A 129 -0.12 18.16 -3.96
N SER A 130 -1.14 18.86 -4.46
CA SER A 130 -2.48 18.86 -3.88
C SER A 130 -3.12 17.46 -3.88
N ASP A 131 -2.95 16.68 -4.96
CA ASP A 131 -3.47 15.30 -5.01
C ASP A 131 -2.81 14.42 -3.95
N ARG A 132 -1.50 14.56 -3.77
CA ARG A 132 -0.74 13.79 -2.77
C ARG A 132 -1.15 14.17 -1.35
N ASP A 133 -1.36 15.45 -1.07
CA ASP A 133 -1.84 15.93 0.22
C ASP A 133 -3.25 15.39 0.51
N THR A 134 -4.17 15.47 -0.45
CA THR A 134 -5.53 14.95 -0.34
C THR A 134 -5.55 13.44 -0.05
N LEU A 135 -4.75 12.66 -0.78
CA LEU A 135 -4.63 11.22 -0.56
C LEU A 135 -4.07 10.92 0.84
N TYR A 136 -3.00 11.59 1.21
CA TYR A 136 -2.33 11.37 2.49
C TYR A 136 -3.21 11.76 3.68
N ASP A 137 -3.96 12.85 3.59
CA ASP A 137 -4.90 13.28 4.63
C ASP A 137 -6.04 12.27 4.83
N SER A 138 -6.46 11.61 3.76
CA SER A 138 -7.47 10.54 3.80
C SER A 138 -6.88 9.14 4.08
N SER A 139 -5.62 9.05 4.52
CA SER A 139 -4.93 7.79 4.84
C SER A 139 -4.69 6.87 3.64
N VAL A 140 -4.60 7.42 2.44
CA VAL A 140 -4.11 6.72 1.25
C VAL A 140 -2.68 7.15 0.97
N ASN A 141 -1.77 6.18 0.87
CA ASN A 141 -0.36 6.46 0.62
C ASN A 141 -0.12 6.68 -0.88
N PRO A 142 0.28 7.88 -1.31
CA PRO A 142 0.45 8.17 -2.71
C PRO A 142 1.70 7.51 -3.31
N ILE A 143 1.56 7.03 -4.53
CA ILE A 143 2.66 6.58 -5.38
C ILE A 143 2.84 7.65 -6.46
N ALA A 144 3.97 8.34 -6.45
CA ALA A 144 4.23 9.46 -7.33
C ALA A 144 5.49 9.25 -8.17
N THR A 145 5.53 9.87 -9.34
CA THR A 145 6.72 9.89 -10.20
C THR A 145 7.47 11.19 -10.00
N PHE A 146 8.73 11.08 -9.60
CA PHE A 146 9.63 12.23 -9.44
C PHE A 146 10.68 12.25 -10.54
N PRO A 147 11.01 13.41 -11.12
CA PRO A 147 12.06 13.53 -12.10
C PRO A 147 13.40 12.99 -11.56
N GLY A 148 14.01 12.06 -12.29
CA GLY A 148 15.30 11.44 -11.92
C GLY A 148 15.24 10.40 -10.79
N GLN A 149 14.07 10.15 -10.19
CA GLN A 149 13.89 9.22 -9.07
C GLN A 149 12.95 8.05 -9.41
N GLY A 150 12.21 8.15 -10.53
CA GLY A 150 11.25 7.14 -10.92
C GLY A 150 9.96 7.15 -10.11
N VAL A 151 9.30 6.00 -10.06
CA VAL A 151 8.03 5.80 -9.34
C VAL A 151 8.34 5.48 -7.88
N THR A 152 7.81 6.27 -6.96
CA THR A 152 8.17 6.21 -5.54
C THR A 152 6.92 6.24 -4.66
N ILE A 153 6.90 5.40 -3.62
CA ILE A 153 5.92 5.47 -2.53
C ILE A 153 6.25 6.66 -1.65
N PHE A 154 5.30 7.59 -1.49
CA PHE A 154 5.51 8.83 -0.75
C PHE A 154 4.53 9.00 0.41
N GLY A 155 4.34 7.94 1.18
CA GLY A 155 3.51 7.91 2.38
C GLY A 155 3.62 6.60 3.13
N GLN A 156 3.34 6.62 4.43
CA GLN A 156 3.39 5.46 5.31
C GLN A 156 2.29 5.49 6.38
N LYS A 157 1.08 5.94 6.03
CA LYS A 157 -0.06 5.93 6.94
C LYS A 157 -0.75 4.57 6.93
N THR A 158 -1.21 4.15 8.12
CA THR A 158 -2.21 3.09 8.27
C THR A 158 -3.61 3.68 8.02
N LEU A 159 -4.62 2.83 7.95
CA LEU A 159 -6.02 3.27 7.80
C LEU A 159 -6.64 3.79 9.11
N GLN A 160 -5.87 3.91 10.18
CA GLN A 160 -6.35 4.41 11.46
C GLN A 160 -6.77 5.88 11.36
N LYS A 161 -8.00 6.18 11.79
CA LYS A 161 -8.56 7.54 11.76
C LYS A 161 -8.10 8.38 12.95
N LYS A 162 -8.04 7.76 14.12
CA LYS A 162 -7.58 8.44 15.33
C LYS A 162 -6.06 8.59 15.30
N SER A 163 -5.55 9.81 15.41
CA SER A 163 -4.11 10.04 15.45
C SER A 163 -3.46 9.38 16.67
N SER A 164 -2.45 8.55 16.42
CA SER A 164 -1.60 7.91 17.42
C SER A 164 -0.28 7.49 16.76
N ALA A 165 0.66 6.94 17.52
CA ALA A 165 1.88 6.39 16.96
C ALA A 165 1.63 5.27 15.95
N LEU A 166 0.54 4.51 16.12
CA LEU A 166 0.13 3.41 15.26
C LEU A 166 -0.52 3.84 13.94
N ASP A 167 -0.69 5.15 13.71
CA ASP A 167 -1.10 5.67 12.40
C ASP A 167 0.04 5.62 11.35
N ARG A 168 1.24 5.17 11.76
CA ARG A 168 2.42 4.98 10.92
C ARG A 168 2.73 3.50 10.71
N VAL A 169 2.93 3.11 9.45
CA VAL A 169 3.22 1.73 9.06
C VAL A 169 4.45 1.16 9.78
N ASN A 170 5.54 1.93 9.83
CA ASN A 170 6.78 1.47 10.46
C ASN A 170 6.63 1.25 11.98
N VAL A 171 5.82 2.04 12.66
CA VAL A 171 5.57 1.88 14.10
C VAL A 171 4.62 0.70 14.35
N ARG A 172 3.63 0.51 13.48
CA ARG A 172 2.68 -0.61 13.62
C ARG A 172 3.32 -1.97 13.37
N ARG A 173 4.31 -2.04 12.48
CA ARG A 173 5.04 -3.28 12.13
C ARG A 173 6.16 -3.64 13.12
N LEU A 174 6.51 -2.74 14.02
CA LEU A 174 7.46 -2.97 15.11
C LEU A 174 6.85 -3.86 16.20
#